data_e47e7559b4141241fe94023d869088d0
#
_entry.id   e47e7559b4141241fe94023d869088d0
#
_cell.length_a   1.000
_cell.length_b   1.000
_cell.length_c   1.000
_cell.angle_alpha   90.00
_cell.angle_beta   90.00
_cell.angle_gamma   90.00
#
_symmetry.space_group_name_H-M   'P 1'
#
loop_
_entity.id
_entity.type
_entity.pdbx_description
1 polymer ?
#
loop_
_entity_poly.entity_id
_entity_poly.type
_entity_poly.pdbx_seq_one_letter_code
_entity_poly.pdbx_strand_id
1 'polypeptide(L)'
;MHTSPEAPAFRAGMIAIVGRPNVGKSTLVNALVGSHVSITSSKPQTTRHRVLGVLTRRETQFVFVDTPGLQHRHRNLLTRRMNAGVDAAIHGVDAIVMVIDAHGWHEDDEAVLRLLPRPRGQDTEEGAGAAGGAAARPASSVVLALNKTDTLRDKTQLLPLMDSARKRYPFAAIVPVSAERGWQLDDLLEAVRALLPAGMALFDEDQITDRSVRFLAAELLREQAFRLLGDELPYGLAVTIENWDESEGRAVVSAQILVERESQRAIVIGAGGAKLREIGRKARLAMQRLLGKPVFLQTHVRVAAGWSNNARSLDRLGVQAPQRP
;
A
#
# COMPACT_ATOMS: atom_id res chain seq x y z
N MET A 1 19.38 -26.20 -38.54
CA MET A 1 18.18 -25.45 -38.08
C MET A 1 18.52 -24.79 -36.77
N HIS A 2 18.89 -23.49 -36.83
CA HIS A 2 19.05 -22.70 -35.61
C HIS A 2 17.67 -22.31 -35.11
N THR A 3 17.22 -22.92 -34.02
CA THR A 3 16.09 -22.38 -33.26
C THR A 3 16.56 -21.10 -32.62
N SER A 4 16.10 -19.97 -33.14
CA SER A 4 16.23 -18.67 -32.45
C SER A 4 15.66 -18.83 -31.04
N PRO A 5 16.33 -18.33 -30.00
CA PRO A 5 15.75 -18.35 -28.67
C PRO A 5 14.41 -17.60 -28.69
N GLU A 6 13.33 -18.29 -28.34
CA GLU A 6 12.02 -17.69 -28.21
C GLU A 6 12.14 -16.51 -27.25
N ALA A 7 11.70 -15.32 -27.67
CA ALA A 7 11.72 -14.14 -26.80
C ALA A 7 10.97 -14.48 -25.50
N PRO A 8 11.49 -14.11 -24.33
CA PRO A 8 10.85 -14.41 -23.06
C PRO A 8 9.43 -13.89 -23.07
N ALA A 9 8.46 -14.76 -22.77
CA ALA A 9 7.04 -14.41 -22.74
C ALA A 9 6.81 -13.27 -21.74
N PHE A 10 6.09 -12.22 -22.17
CA PHE A 10 5.69 -11.12 -21.28
C PHE A 10 4.91 -11.68 -20.08
N ARG A 11 5.16 -11.14 -18.90
CA ARG A 11 4.50 -11.53 -17.66
C ARG A 11 3.75 -10.35 -17.06
N ALA A 12 2.53 -10.58 -16.61
CA ALA A 12 1.78 -9.55 -15.90
C ALA A 12 0.98 -10.19 -14.77
N GLY A 13 0.85 -9.48 -13.65
CA GLY A 13 0.03 -9.98 -12.56
C GLY A 13 -0.11 -9.01 -11.41
N MET A 14 -1.07 -9.32 -10.55
CA MET A 14 -1.37 -8.56 -9.34
C MET A 14 -0.58 -9.11 -8.15
N ILE A 15 -0.02 -8.20 -7.36
CA ILE A 15 0.84 -8.51 -6.21
C ILE A 15 0.28 -7.83 -4.97
N ALA A 16 -0.21 -8.56 -3.99
CA ALA A 16 -0.62 -7.98 -2.71
C ALA A 16 0.61 -7.66 -1.85
N ILE A 17 0.67 -6.43 -1.34
CA ILE A 17 1.68 -6.03 -0.36
C ILE A 17 1.03 -6.05 1.02
N VAL A 18 1.40 -7.01 1.85
CA VAL A 18 0.80 -7.25 3.16
C VAL A 18 1.84 -7.17 4.27
N GLY A 19 1.40 -6.93 5.50
CA GLY A 19 2.27 -6.81 6.68
C GLY A 19 1.61 -5.96 7.75
N ARG A 20 2.12 -6.01 8.98
CA ARG A 20 1.64 -5.17 10.08
C ARG A 20 1.79 -3.68 9.78
N PRO A 21 1.16 -2.78 10.54
CA PRO A 21 1.38 -1.34 10.40
C PRO A 21 2.87 -0.97 10.56
N ASN A 22 3.30 0.07 9.86
CA ASN A 22 4.62 0.71 9.99
C ASN A 22 5.84 -0.14 9.56
N VAL A 23 5.66 -1.29 8.90
CA VAL A 23 6.78 -2.04 8.30
C VAL A 23 7.29 -1.43 6.99
N GLY A 24 6.61 -0.43 6.45
CA GLY A 24 7.03 0.29 5.24
C GLY A 24 6.40 -0.19 3.94
N LYS A 25 5.18 -0.79 3.97
CA LYS A 25 4.45 -1.26 2.77
C LYS A 25 4.29 -0.18 1.70
N SER A 26 3.66 0.95 2.05
CA SER A 26 3.43 2.06 1.12
C SER A 26 4.74 2.71 0.64
N THR A 27 5.76 2.77 1.50
CA THR A 27 7.11 3.22 1.11
C THR A 27 7.70 2.27 0.07
N LEU A 28 7.53 0.96 0.26
CA LEU A 28 8.00 -0.05 -0.68
C LEU A 28 7.28 0.06 -2.03
N VAL A 29 5.94 0.19 -2.02
CA VAL A 29 5.17 0.38 -3.27
C VAL A 29 5.64 1.64 -4.01
N ASN A 30 5.78 2.78 -3.33
CA ASN A 30 6.26 4.01 -3.93
C ASN A 30 7.67 3.86 -4.51
N ALA A 31 8.56 3.17 -3.80
CA ALA A 31 9.94 2.94 -4.25
C ALA A 31 10.00 2.01 -5.47
N LEU A 32 9.17 0.95 -5.50
CA LEU A 32 9.07 0.02 -6.63
C LEU A 32 8.49 0.70 -7.88
N VAL A 33 7.42 1.49 -7.72
CA VAL A 33 6.76 2.21 -8.83
C VAL A 33 7.60 3.42 -9.29
N GLY A 34 8.46 3.96 -8.43
CA GLY A 34 9.21 5.18 -8.70
C GLY A 34 8.40 6.46 -8.61
N SER A 35 7.20 6.39 -8.03
CA SER A 35 6.26 7.52 -7.91
C SER A 35 5.48 7.46 -6.59
N HIS A 36 5.04 8.62 -6.12
CA HIS A 36 4.30 8.73 -4.86
C HIS A 36 2.79 8.43 -5.07
N VAL A 37 2.44 7.16 -5.19
CA VAL A 37 1.07 6.68 -5.42
C VAL A 37 0.31 6.39 -4.13
N SER A 38 1.02 6.13 -3.04
CA SER A 38 0.44 5.86 -1.71
C SER A 38 1.10 6.73 -0.65
N ILE A 39 0.33 7.26 0.30
CA ILE A 39 0.87 8.13 1.34
C ILE A 39 1.66 7.34 2.39
N THR A 40 2.64 8.01 2.97
CA THR A 40 3.56 7.42 3.93
C THR A 40 3.56 8.17 5.26
N SER A 41 3.54 7.45 6.37
CA SER A 41 3.67 8.01 7.71
C SER A 41 4.18 6.97 8.68
N SER A 42 4.82 7.39 9.75
CA SER A 42 5.18 6.52 10.88
C SER A 42 3.98 6.07 11.72
N LYS A 43 2.77 6.59 11.44
CA LYS A 43 1.56 6.31 12.22
C LYS A 43 0.78 5.14 11.64
N PRO A 44 0.14 4.29 12.46
CA PRO A 44 -0.78 3.27 11.99
C PRO A 44 -1.98 3.87 11.25
N GLN A 45 -2.65 3.08 10.41
CA GLN A 45 -3.79 3.51 9.57
C GLN A 45 -3.47 4.64 8.57
N THR A 46 -2.22 4.74 8.14
CA THR A 46 -1.82 5.66 7.07
C THR A 46 -2.56 5.30 5.79
N THR A 47 -2.42 4.08 5.30
CA THR A 47 -3.18 3.55 4.17
C THR A 47 -4.57 3.11 4.63
N ARG A 48 -5.62 3.63 4.03
CA ARG A 48 -7.03 3.30 4.30
C ARG A 48 -7.76 2.72 3.10
N HIS A 49 -7.22 2.98 1.94
CA HIS A 49 -7.76 2.58 0.66
C HIS A 49 -6.85 1.53 0.03
N ARG A 50 -7.43 0.60 -0.71
CA ARG A 50 -6.68 -0.20 -1.65
C ARG A 50 -6.19 0.73 -2.75
N VAL A 51 -4.89 0.83 -2.96
CA VAL A 51 -4.27 1.63 -4.03
C VAL A 51 -3.47 0.71 -4.91
N LEU A 52 -3.64 0.82 -6.23
CA LEU A 52 -2.79 0.11 -7.16
C LEU A 52 -1.60 0.99 -7.53
N GLY A 53 -0.41 0.38 -7.51
CA GLY A 53 0.80 0.94 -8.08
C GLY A 53 1.23 0.06 -9.25
N VAL A 54 1.33 0.63 -10.43
CA VAL A 54 1.69 -0.09 -11.66
C VAL A 54 3.14 0.24 -12.03
N LEU A 55 3.93 -0.80 -12.27
CA LEU A 55 5.27 -0.69 -12.82
C LEU A 55 5.36 -1.54 -14.08
N THR A 56 5.50 -0.91 -15.23
CA THR A 56 5.77 -1.60 -16.50
C THR A 56 7.25 -1.57 -16.79
N ARG A 57 7.83 -2.74 -17.00
CA ARG A 57 9.19 -2.96 -17.49
C ARG A 57 9.11 -3.73 -18.83
N ARG A 58 10.22 -3.78 -19.59
CA ARG A 58 10.29 -4.31 -20.94
C ARG A 58 9.56 -5.64 -21.16
N GLU A 59 9.59 -6.55 -20.18
CA GLU A 59 9.06 -7.91 -20.28
C GLU A 59 8.06 -8.25 -19.18
N THR A 60 7.70 -7.27 -18.32
CA THR A 60 6.86 -7.56 -17.15
C THR A 60 6.09 -6.32 -16.71
N GLN A 61 4.80 -6.50 -16.41
CA GLN A 61 4.01 -5.51 -15.70
C GLN A 61 3.66 -6.00 -14.29
N PHE A 62 4.11 -5.27 -13.29
CA PHE A 62 3.81 -5.52 -11.89
C PHE A 62 2.68 -4.60 -11.45
N VAL A 63 1.61 -5.17 -10.90
CA VAL A 63 0.48 -4.40 -10.35
C VAL A 63 0.45 -4.62 -8.84
N PHE A 64 1.09 -3.73 -8.11
CA PHE A 64 1.14 -3.78 -6.64
C PHE A 64 -0.15 -3.28 -6.03
N VAL A 65 -0.73 -4.08 -5.14
CA VAL A 65 -1.92 -3.74 -4.36
C VAL A 65 -1.44 -3.31 -2.97
N ASP A 66 -1.31 -1.99 -2.73
CA ASP A 66 -1.03 -1.50 -1.38
C ASP A 66 -2.28 -1.68 -0.51
N THR A 67 -2.09 -2.36 0.61
CA THR A 67 -3.17 -2.68 1.55
C THR A 67 -2.98 -1.96 2.88
N PRO A 68 -4.07 -1.60 3.58
CA PRO A 68 -3.98 -1.20 4.96
C PRO A 68 -3.21 -2.23 5.78
N GLY A 69 -2.46 -1.80 6.78
CA GLY A 69 -1.90 -2.73 7.77
C GLY A 69 -3.01 -3.36 8.61
N LEU A 70 -2.92 -4.66 8.88
CA LEU A 70 -3.89 -5.38 9.71
C LEU A 70 -4.00 -4.73 11.10
N GLN A 71 -5.21 -4.43 11.53
CA GLN A 71 -5.49 -3.68 12.77
C GLN A 71 -6.29 -4.53 13.76
N HIS A 72 -5.78 -4.63 15.00
CA HIS A 72 -6.48 -5.35 16.08
C HIS A 72 -7.06 -4.42 17.17
N ARG A 73 -6.55 -3.19 17.30
CA ARG A 73 -6.83 -2.31 18.44
C ARG A 73 -8.14 -1.53 18.37
N HIS A 74 -8.64 -1.20 17.17
CA HIS A 74 -9.87 -0.41 17.00
C HIS A 74 -10.97 -1.24 16.35
N ARG A 75 -12.17 -1.23 16.94
CA ARG A 75 -13.32 -2.03 16.46
C ARG A 75 -14.42 -1.21 15.78
N ASN A 76 -14.08 -0.04 15.19
CA ASN A 76 -15.03 0.75 14.43
C ASN A 76 -15.27 0.19 13.02
N LEU A 77 -16.29 0.70 12.32
CA LEU A 77 -16.65 0.24 10.98
C LEU A 77 -15.52 0.48 9.96
N LEU A 78 -14.80 1.60 10.08
CA LEU A 78 -13.64 1.90 9.25
C LEU A 78 -12.58 0.78 9.35
N THR A 79 -12.18 0.41 10.57
CA THR A 79 -11.17 -0.65 10.76
C THR A 79 -11.63 -2.01 10.25
N ARG A 80 -12.94 -2.34 10.44
CA ARG A 80 -13.48 -3.58 9.90
C ARG A 80 -13.42 -3.62 8.37
N ARG A 81 -13.74 -2.53 7.68
CA ARG A 81 -13.62 -2.43 6.22
C ARG A 81 -12.18 -2.52 5.75
N MET A 82 -11.24 -1.88 6.47
CA MET A 82 -9.81 -1.97 6.17
C MET A 82 -9.30 -3.42 6.26
N ASN A 83 -9.60 -4.12 7.36
CA ASN A 83 -9.18 -5.51 7.55
C ASN A 83 -9.79 -6.47 6.51
N ALA A 84 -11.08 -6.30 6.20
CA ALA A 84 -11.73 -7.06 5.15
C ALA A 84 -11.14 -6.79 3.75
N GLY A 85 -10.63 -5.57 3.52
CA GLY A 85 -9.88 -5.24 2.30
C GLY A 85 -8.53 -5.95 2.19
N VAL A 86 -7.85 -6.21 3.32
CA VAL A 86 -6.60 -7.01 3.33
C VAL A 86 -6.89 -8.46 2.94
N ASP A 87 -7.90 -9.05 3.55
CA ASP A 87 -8.30 -10.44 3.26
C ASP A 87 -8.69 -10.60 1.79
N ALA A 88 -9.52 -9.72 1.26
CA ALA A 88 -9.91 -9.73 -0.16
C ALA A 88 -8.70 -9.55 -1.10
N ALA A 89 -7.72 -8.75 -0.71
CA ALA A 89 -6.52 -8.53 -1.53
C ALA A 89 -5.64 -9.78 -1.61
N ILE A 90 -5.55 -10.58 -0.55
CA ILE A 90 -4.75 -11.81 -0.52
C ILE A 90 -5.32 -12.89 -1.46
N HIS A 91 -6.66 -13.00 -1.55
CA HIS A 91 -7.33 -14.06 -2.30
C HIS A 91 -7.44 -13.80 -3.81
N GLY A 92 -7.22 -12.57 -4.27
CA GLY A 92 -7.43 -12.17 -5.67
C GLY A 92 -6.16 -11.78 -6.43
N VAL A 93 -4.98 -12.31 -6.05
CA VAL A 93 -3.70 -11.93 -6.64
C VAL A 93 -2.85 -13.13 -7.08
N ASP A 94 -1.90 -12.87 -7.96
CA ASP A 94 -0.99 -13.88 -8.50
C ASP A 94 0.19 -14.15 -7.56
N ALA A 95 0.65 -13.12 -6.85
CA ALA A 95 1.73 -13.20 -5.88
C ALA A 95 1.47 -12.32 -4.66
N ILE A 96 2.15 -12.62 -3.56
CA ILE A 96 2.07 -11.86 -2.31
C ILE A 96 3.49 -11.48 -1.89
N VAL A 97 3.68 -10.23 -1.50
CA VAL A 97 4.88 -9.79 -0.80
C VAL A 97 4.50 -9.50 0.66
N MET A 98 4.90 -10.37 1.56
CA MET A 98 4.81 -10.12 2.98
C MET A 98 5.99 -9.25 3.40
N VAL A 99 5.70 -8.11 4.03
CA VAL A 99 6.73 -7.16 4.48
C VAL A 99 6.82 -7.20 5.99
N ILE A 100 8.02 -7.45 6.52
CA ILE A 100 8.32 -7.33 7.95
C ILE A 100 9.50 -6.38 8.16
N ASP A 101 9.68 -5.94 9.40
CA ASP A 101 10.82 -5.10 9.79
C ASP A 101 12.07 -5.97 9.99
N ALA A 102 13.20 -5.56 9.44
CA ALA A 102 14.47 -6.28 9.55
C ALA A 102 15.01 -6.40 10.99
N HIS A 103 14.43 -5.66 11.96
CA HIS A 103 14.78 -5.81 13.38
C HIS A 103 14.20 -7.07 14.03
N GLY A 104 13.30 -7.80 13.36
CA GLY A 104 12.79 -9.08 13.83
C GLY A 104 11.28 -9.26 13.69
N TRP A 105 10.82 -10.46 14.05
CA TRP A 105 9.41 -10.81 14.09
C TRP A 105 8.70 -10.16 15.26
N HIS A 106 7.46 -9.75 15.00
CA HIS A 106 6.52 -9.24 15.99
C HIS A 106 5.27 -10.13 16.03
N GLU A 107 4.52 -10.13 17.14
CA GLU A 107 3.27 -10.89 17.25
C GLU A 107 2.24 -10.55 16.16
N ASP A 108 2.18 -9.28 15.76
CA ASP A 108 1.30 -8.85 14.66
C ASP A 108 1.74 -9.41 13.29
N ASP A 109 3.01 -9.78 13.09
CA ASP A 109 3.47 -10.43 11.86
C ASP A 109 2.96 -11.88 11.80
N GLU A 110 2.85 -12.58 12.95
CA GLU A 110 2.21 -13.90 13.02
C GLU A 110 0.72 -13.84 12.65
N ALA A 111 0.02 -12.75 12.99
CA ALA A 111 -1.37 -12.57 12.60
C ALA A 111 -1.52 -12.41 11.07
N VAL A 112 -0.58 -11.71 10.43
CA VAL A 112 -0.54 -11.62 8.95
C VAL A 112 -0.20 -12.97 8.33
N LEU A 113 0.77 -13.69 8.90
CA LEU A 113 1.18 -15.01 8.42
C LEU A 113 0.02 -16.02 8.35
N ARG A 114 -0.90 -15.98 9.32
CA ARG A 114 -2.09 -16.84 9.35
C ARG A 114 -3.10 -16.56 8.25
N LEU A 115 -3.06 -15.39 7.62
CA LEU A 115 -3.93 -15.03 6.51
C LEU A 115 -3.36 -15.48 5.15
N LEU A 116 -2.07 -15.86 5.11
CA LEU A 116 -1.44 -16.29 3.87
C LEU A 116 -2.01 -17.63 3.39
N PRO A 117 -2.06 -17.85 2.07
CA PRO A 117 -2.48 -19.12 1.50
C PRO A 117 -1.62 -20.27 2.02
N ARG A 118 -2.23 -21.41 2.31
CA ARG A 118 -1.46 -22.62 2.65
C ARG A 118 -0.63 -23.06 1.44
N PRO A 119 0.65 -23.44 1.65
CA PRO A 119 1.48 -23.98 0.59
C PRO A 119 0.85 -25.24 -0.02
N ARG A 120 0.88 -25.36 -1.34
CA ARG A 120 0.43 -26.58 -2.01
C ARG A 120 1.30 -27.77 -1.59
N GLY A 121 0.68 -28.85 -1.17
CA GLY A 121 1.35 -30.10 -0.75
C GLY A 121 1.28 -30.41 0.74
N GLN A 122 0.60 -29.58 1.57
CA GLN A 122 0.28 -29.91 2.96
C GLN A 122 -1.15 -30.43 3.15
N ASP A 123 -2.00 -30.36 2.12
CA ASP A 123 -3.32 -31.01 2.15
C ASP A 123 -3.16 -32.43 1.63
N THR A 124 -3.35 -33.40 2.51
CA THR A 124 -3.45 -34.83 2.24
C THR A 124 -4.47 -35.11 1.12
N GLU A 125 -4.04 -35.94 0.17
CA GLU A 125 -4.80 -36.88 -0.66
C GLU A 125 -6.34 -36.73 -0.70
N GLU A 126 -6.88 -35.72 -1.44
CA GLU A 126 -8.19 -35.87 -2.08
C GLU A 126 -8.28 -34.86 -3.24
N GLY A 127 -8.19 -35.38 -4.48
CA GLY A 127 -8.54 -34.61 -5.69
C GLY A 127 -7.43 -34.34 -6.69
N ALA A 128 -6.62 -35.33 -7.05
CA ALA A 128 -5.79 -35.25 -8.26
C ALA A 128 -6.66 -35.45 -9.51
N GLY A 129 -7.30 -34.38 -9.97
CA GLY A 129 -7.92 -34.25 -11.29
C GLY A 129 -6.93 -33.63 -12.27
N ALA A 130 -6.46 -34.41 -13.22
CA ALA A 130 -5.54 -34.04 -14.29
C ALA A 130 -6.05 -32.86 -15.12
N ALA A 131 -5.26 -31.79 -15.21
CA ALA A 131 -5.31 -30.85 -16.32
C ALA A 131 -3.89 -30.53 -16.76
N GLY A 132 -3.64 -30.84 -18.04
CA GLY A 132 -2.33 -30.91 -18.65
C GLY A 132 -1.56 -29.62 -18.75
N GLY A 133 -0.21 -29.76 -18.81
CA GLY A 133 0.67 -28.96 -19.65
C GLY A 133 0.99 -27.51 -19.23
N ALA A 134 0.74 -27.09 -17.99
CA ALA A 134 1.23 -25.78 -17.51
C ALA A 134 2.53 -25.96 -16.72
N ALA A 135 3.53 -25.13 -16.99
CA ALA A 135 4.78 -25.09 -16.21
C ALA A 135 4.47 -25.13 -14.71
N ALA A 136 5.16 -26.02 -13.97
CA ALA A 136 4.89 -26.25 -12.56
C ALA A 136 4.91 -24.92 -11.78
N ARG A 137 3.74 -24.49 -11.28
CA ARG A 137 3.65 -23.31 -10.42
C ARG A 137 4.42 -23.57 -9.14
N PRO A 138 5.20 -22.58 -8.64
CA PRO A 138 5.98 -22.76 -7.43
C PRO A 138 5.08 -23.17 -6.25
N ALA A 139 5.65 -23.94 -5.32
CA ALA A 139 4.94 -24.45 -4.13
C ALA A 139 4.33 -23.31 -3.28
N SER A 140 4.91 -22.12 -3.33
CA SER A 140 4.41 -20.92 -2.66
C SER A 140 4.38 -19.73 -3.62
N SER A 141 3.33 -18.90 -3.53
CA SER A 141 3.20 -17.61 -4.23
C SER A 141 3.59 -16.42 -3.33
N VAL A 142 4.30 -16.65 -2.23
CA VAL A 142 4.61 -15.62 -1.23
C VAL A 142 6.11 -15.36 -1.17
N VAL A 143 6.52 -14.10 -1.35
CA VAL A 143 7.87 -13.60 -1.11
C VAL A 143 7.88 -12.84 0.22
N LEU A 144 8.91 -13.04 1.04
CA LEU A 144 9.13 -12.27 2.26
C LEU A 144 10.13 -11.14 1.98
N ALA A 145 9.72 -9.90 2.22
CA ALA A 145 10.60 -8.73 2.19
C ALA A 145 10.98 -8.32 3.63
N LEU A 146 12.26 -8.41 3.96
CA LEU A 146 12.84 -7.91 5.22
C LEU A 146 13.21 -6.44 5.00
N ASN A 147 12.31 -5.53 5.34
CA ASN A 147 12.46 -4.11 5.04
C ASN A 147 13.18 -3.34 6.15
N LYS A 148 13.69 -2.15 5.83
CA LYS A 148 14.44 -1.25 6.70
C LYS A 148 15.85 -1.76 7.04
N THR A 149 16.47 -2.49 6.15
CA THR A 149 17.85 -2.98 6.32
C THR A 149 18.89 -1.86 6.46
N ASP A 150 18.55 -0.64 6.01
CA ASP A 150 19.37 0.57 6.19
C ASP A 150 19.49 1.02 7.64
N THR A 151 18.56 0.64 8.50
CA THR A 151 18.55 0.99 9.93
C THR A 151 19.32 0.00 10.81
N LEU A 152 19.70 -1.16 10.26
CA LEU A 152 20.52 -2.15 10.96
C LEU A 152 21.98 -1.70 11.03
N ARG A 153 22.52 -1.66 12.24
CA ARG A 153 23.97 -1.40 12.46
C ARG A 153 24.83 -2.58 12.02
N ASP A 154 24.33 -3.79 12.28
CA ASP A 154 25.00 -5.04 11.91
C ASP A 154 24.07 -5.88 11.03
N LYS A 155 24.47 -6.07 9.77
CA LYS A 155 23.70 -6.85 8.79
C LYS A 155 23.81 -8.36 9.00
N THR A 156 24.72 -8.86 9.84
CA THR A 156 24.80 -10.29 10.16
C THR A 156 23.55 -10.79 10.88
N GLN A 157 22.80 -9.88 11.54
CA GLN A 157 21.51 -10.16 12.17
C GLN A 157 20.42 -10.64 11.19
N LEU A 158 20.59 -10.39 9.89
CA LEU A 158 19.65 -10.85 8.86
C LEU A 158 19.66 -12.37 8.72
N LEU A 159 20.82 -13.03 8.85
CA LEU A 159 20.94 -14.48 8.66
C LEU A 159 20.06 -15.29 9.64
N PRO A 160 20.14 -15.08 10.96
CA PRO A 160 19.25 -15.75 11.92
C PRO A 160 17.77 -15.43 11.68
N LEU A 161 17.46 -14.20 11.26
CA LEU A 161 16.08 -13.80 10.95
C LEU A 161 15.55 -14.55 9.73
N MET A 162 16.35 -14.67 8.67
CA MET A 162 15.99 -15.44 7.47
C MET A 162 15.79 -16.93 7.78
N ASP A 163 16.65 -17.53 8.60
CA ASP A 163 16.51 -18.92 9.03
C ASP A 163 15.27 -19.16 9.88
N SER A 164 14.97 -18.22 10.77
CA SER A 164 13.73 -18.23 11.55
C SER A 164 12.49 -18.12 10.65
N ALA A 165 12.55 -17.27 9.62
CA ALA A 165 11.45 -17.08 8.66
C ALA A 165 11.17 -18.37 7.86
N ARG A 166 12.21 -19.04 7.37
CA ARG A 166 12.09 -20.31 6.62
C ARG A 166 11.37 -21.40 7.43
N LYS A 167 11.56 -21.42 8.76
CA LYS A 167 10.90 -22.39 9.66
C LYS A 167 9.41 -22.07 9.89
N ARG A 168 8.98 -20.82 9.67
CA ARG A 168 7.60 -20.38 9.90
C ARG A 168 6.70 -20.60 8.69
N TYR A 169 7.24 -20.38 7.50
CA TYR A 169 6.48 -20.49 6.26
C TYR A 169 7.43 -20.74 5.08
N PRO A 170 7.06 -21.60 4.10
CA PRO A 170 7.88 -21.88 2.93
C PRO A 170 7.78 -20.77 1.88
N PHE A 171 8.36 -19.60 2.18
CA PHE A 171 8.43 -18.49 1.24
C PHE A 171 9.15 -18.89 -0.04
N ALA A 172 8.65 -18.43 -1.20
CA ALA A 172 9.30 -18.62 -2.50
C ALA A 172 10.68 -17.95 -2.54
N ALA A 173 10.82 -16.82 -1.88
CA ALA A 173 12.08 -16.12 -1.66
C ALA A 173 12.02 -15.27 -0.39
N ILE A 174 13.20 -14.99 0.20
CA ILE A 174 13.36 -14.05 1.31
C ILE A 174 14.38 -13.01 0.87
N VAL A 175 13.94 -11.76 0.73
CA VAL A 175 14.74 -10.66 0.18
C VAL A 175 14.90 -9.55 1.21
N PRO A 176 16.11 -9.30 1.72
CA PRO A 176 16.39 -8.11 2.53
C PRO A 176 16.35 -6.86 1.64
N VAL A 177 15.57 -5.84 2.04
CA VAL A 177 15.42 -4.61 1.25
C VAL A 177 15.50 -3.35 2.12
N SER A 178 15.78 -2.22 1.51
CA SER A 178 15.46 -0.92 2.08
C SER A 178 14.60 -0.13 1.10
N ALA A 179 13.32 -0.01 1.40
CA ALA A 179 12.41 0.80 0.61
C ALA A 179 12.79 2.29 0.63
N GLU A 180 13.32 2.79 1.73
CA GLU A 180 13.75 4.18 1.90
C GLU A 180 15.00 4.52 1.06
N ARG A 181 15.94 3.57 0.93
CA ARG A 181 17.20 3.74 0.20
C ARG A 181 17.18 3.14 -1.20
N GLY A 182 16.14 2.43 -1.57
CA GLY A 182 16.04 1.74 -2.84
C GLY A 182 16.97 0.51 -2.96
N TRP A 183 17.42 -0.07 -1.83
CA TRP A 183 18.35 -1.20 -1.87
C TRP A 183 17.62 -2.52 -2.15
N GLN A 184 18.20 -3.31 -3.05
CA GLN A 184 17.74 -4.66 -3.41
C GLN A 184 16.27 -4.73 -3.91
N LEU A 185 15.76 -3.64 -4.46
CA LEU A 185 14.42 -3.61 -5.05
C LEU A 185 14.35 -4.43 -6.33
N ASP A 186 15.42 -4.46 -7.13
CA ASP A 186 15.48 -5.28 -8.34
C ASP A 186 15.50 -6.79 -8.00
N ASP A 187 16.20 -7.20 -6.94
CA ASP A 187 16.17 -8.59 -6.47
C ASP A 187 14.77 -9.01 -6.02
N LEU A 188 14.05 -8.09 -5.35
CA LEU A 188 12.66 -8.32 -4.99
C LEU A 188 11.76 -8.43 -6.23
N LEU A 189 11.94 -7.58 -7.22
CA LEU A 189 11.18 -7.63 -8.46
C LEU A 189 11.42 -8.92 -9.23
N GLU A 190 12.67 -9.41 -9.32
CA GLU A 190 12.97 -10.69 -9.96
C GLU A 190 12.35 -11.88 -9.21
N ALA A 191 12.40 -11.87 -7.89
CA ALA A 191 11.74 -12.91 -7.09
C ALA A 191 10.22 -12.94 -7.32
N VAL A 192 9.58 -11.76 -7.41
CA VAL A 192 8.15 -11.65 -7.70
C VAL A 192 7.84 -12.02 -9.15
N ARG A 193 8.65 -11.56 -10.13
CA ARG A 193 8.49 -11.88 -11.56
C ARG A 193 8.41 -13.38 -11.82
N ALA A 194 9.21 -14.17 -11.12
CA ALA A 194 9.21 -15.62 -11.25
C ALA A 194 7.84 -16.25 -10.91
N LEU A 195 7.01 -15.58 -10.10
CA LEU A 195 5.70 -16.04 -9.65
C LEU A 195 4.56 -15.60 -10.58
N LEU A 196 4.78 -14.56 -11.40
CA LEU A 196 3.74 -14.01 -12.24
C LEU A 196 3.45 -14.90 -13.46
N PRO A 197 2.19 -15.01 -13.87
CA PRO A 197 1.80 -15.74 -15.07
C PRO A 197 2.33 -15.06 -16.34
N ALA A 198 2.54 -15.84 -17.38
CA ALA A 198 2.68 -15.31 -18.73
C ALA A 198 1.32 -14.74 -19.20
N GLY A 199 1.35 -13.56 -19.78
CA GLY A 199 0.11 -12.88 -20.19
C GLY A 199 0.39 -11.51 -20.80
N MET A 200 -0.67 -10.79 -21.15
CA MET A 200 -0.61 -9.42 -21.65
C MET A 200 -0.60 -8.40 -20.50
N ALA A 201 -0.19 -7.18 -20.79
CA ALA A 201 -0.29 -6.06 -19.85
C ALA A 201 -1.76 -5.85 -19.41
N LEU A 202 -1.95 -5.59 -18.12
CA LEU A 202 -3.25 -5.35 -17.48
C LEU A 202 -3.66 -3.87 -17.55
N PHE A 203 -2.68 -2.99 -17.68
CA PHE A 203 -2.82 -1.53 -17.71
C PHE A 203 -1.97 -0.96 -18.85
N ASP A 204 -2.27 0.27 -19.26
CA ASP A 204 -1.45 1.00 -20.23
C ASP A 204 -0.02 1.18 -19.71
N GLU A 205 0.94 1.28 -20.64
CA GLU A 205 2.38 1.28 -20.30
C GLU A 205 2.80 2.44 -19.39
N ASP A 206 2.18 3.61 -19.58
CA ASP A 206 2.41 4.85 -18.85
C ASP A 206 1.55 5.00 -17.59
N GLN A 207 0.60 4.10 -17.36
CA GLN A 207 -0.28 4.15 -16.20
C GLN A 207 0.47 3.68 -14.93
N ILE A 208 0.55 4.55 -13.92
CA ILE A 208 1.24 4.28 -12.66
C ILE A 208 0.31 3.94 -11.49
N THR A 209 -1.00 4.22 -11.61
CA THR A 209 -2.01 3.94 -10.57
C THR A 209 -3.43 3.92 -11.15
N ASP A 210 -4.36 3.29 -10.44
CA ASP A 210 -5.81 3.31 -10.73
C ASP A 210 -6.51 4.54 -10.16
N ARG A 211 -5.79 5.40 -9.42
CA ARG A 211 -6.40 6.49 -8.66
C ARG A 211 -6.40 7.80 -9.43
N SER A 212 -7.51 8.53 -9.31
CA SER A 212 -7.61 9.87 -9.89
C SER A 212 -6.66 10.85 -9.19
N VAL A 213 -6.26 11.87 -9.92
CA VAL A 213 -5.41 12.97 -9.38
C VAL A 213 -6.07 13.66 -8.19
N ARG A 214 -7.41 13.82 -8.21
CA ARG A 214 -8.17 14.35 -7.06
C ARG A 214 -8.03 13.50 -5.80
N PHE A 215 -8.06 12.18 -5.96
CA PHE A 215 -7.84 11.26 -4.84
C PHE A 215 -6.41 11.40 -4.28
N LEU A 216 -5.41 11.41 -5.14
CA LEU A 216 -4.01 11.57 -4.73
C LEU A 216 -3.80 12.91 -4.01
N ALA A 217 -4.41 13.99 -4.48
CA ALA A 217 -4.34 15.30 -3.83
C ALA A 217 -4.97 15.28 -2.42
N ALA A 218 -6.14 14.63 -2.25
CA ALA A 218 -6.75 14.45 -0.93
C ALA A 218 -5.83 13.65 0.01
N GLU A 219 -5.22 12.60 -0.48
CA GLU A 219 -4.29 11.78 0.28
C GLU A 219 -3.01 12.54 0.64
N LEU A 220 -2.46 13.38 -0.25
CA LEU A 220 -1.33 14.25 0.07
C LEU A 220 -1.65 15.25 1.19
N LEU A 221 -2.85 15.81 1.21
CA LEU A 221 -3.27 16.67 2.33
C LEU A 221 -3.43 15.86 3.62
N ARG A 222 -4.00 14.66 3.54
CA ARG A 222 -4.14 13.75 4.69
C ARG A 222 -2.78 13.32 5.24
N GLU A 223 -1.81 13.04 4.38
CA GLU A 223 -0.43 12.71 4.77
C GLU A 223 0.21 13.83 5.60
N GLN A 224 0.09 15.09 5.14
CA GLN A 224 0.67 16.21 5.88
C GLN A 224 -0.03 16.43 7.23
N ALA A 225 -1.34 16.22 7.28
CA ALA A 225 -2.06 16.24 8.55
C ALA A 225 -1.59 15.14 9.49
N PHE A 226 -1.39 13.91 8.98
CA PHE A 226 -0.85 12.78 9.77
C PHE A 226 0.55 13.06 10.32
N ARG A 227 1.42 13.66 9.52
CA ARG A 227 2.81 13.98 9.92
C ARG A 227 2.89 15.09 10.97
N LEU A 228 1.99 16.07 10.92
CA LEU A 228 2.06 17.27 11.75
C LEU A 228 1.18 17.23 13.00
N LEU A 229 0.21 16.33 13.07
CA LEU A 229 -0.69 16.18 14.22
C LEU A 229 -0.19 15.11 15.19
N GLY A 230 -0.58 15.18 16.45
CA GLY A 230 -0.24 14.20 17.49
C GLY A 230 -0.78 12.79 17.20
N ASP A 231 -0.45 11.81 18.03
CA ASP A 231 -0.63 10.39 17.71
C ASP A 231 -2.08 9.92 17.67
N GLU A 232 -2.97 10.51 18.47
CA GLU A 232 -4.39 10.09 18.56
C GLU A 232 -5.29 10.70 17.48
N LEU A 233 -4.95 11.89 17.01
CA LEU A 233 -5.83 12.66 16.12
C LEU A 233 -5.97 12.09 14.71
N PRO A 234 -4.91 11.50 14.09
CA PRO A 234 -4.99 10.99 12.74
C PRO A 234 -6.11 9.98 12.51
N TYR A 235 -6.45 9.16 13.49
CA TYR A 235 -7.47 8.10 13.36
C TYR A 235 -8.88 8.65 13.09
N GLY A 236 -9.23 9.79 13.65
CA GLY A 236 -10.51 10.48 13.48
C GLY A 236 -10.52 11.53 12.37
N LEU A 237 -9.51 11.56 11.49
CA LEU A 237 -9.37 12.56 10.44
C LEU A 237 -9.60 11.97 9.05
N ALA A 238 -10.40 12.62 8.22
CA ALA A 238 -10.51 12.32 6.79
C ALA A 238 -10.37 13.61 5.96
N VAL A 239 -10.13 13.46 4.66
CA VAL A 239 -10.00 14.58 3.72
C VAL A 239 -10.90 14.35 2.52
N THR A 240 -11.57 15.38 2.08
CA THR A 240 -12.35 15.40 0.84
C THR A 240 -11.98 16.62 0.01
N ILE A 241 -11.92 16.47 -1.32
CA ILE A 241 -11.83 17.59 -2.25
C ILE A 241 -13.25 18.03 -2.59
N GLU A 242 -13.59 19.27 -2.26
CA GLU A 242 -14.91 19.85 -2.54
C GLU A 242 -14.96 20.47 -3.93
N ASN A 243 -13.93 21.25 -4.28
CA ASN A 243 -13.83 21.87 -5.60
C ASN A 243 -12.45 21.62 -6.21
N TRP A 244 -12.44 21.47 -7.52
CA TRP A 244 -11.25 21.25 -8.33
C TRP A 244 -11.42 21.91 -9.68
N ASP A 245 -10.61 22.92 -9.95
CA ASP A 245 -10.57 23.62 -11.21
C ASP A 245 -9.12 23.69 -11.72
N GLU A 246 -8.92 23.36 -12.96
CA GLU A 246 -7.61 23.36 -13.65
C GLU A 246 -7.57 24.36 -14.80
N SER A 247 -8.26 25.45 -14.70
CA SER A 247 -8.20 26.54 -15.68
C SER A 247 -6.90 27.35 -15.57
N GLU A 248 -6.56 28.06 -16.65
CA GLU A 248 -5.48 29.06 -16.71
C GLU A 248 -4.07 28.56 -16.30
N GLY A 249 -3.73 27.28 -16.55
CA GLY A 249 -2.39 26.74 -16.27
C GLY A 249 -2.06 26.54 -14.80
N ARG A 250 -3.04 26.69 -13.91
CA ARG A 250 -2.95 26.43 -12.47
C ARG A 250 -4.06 25.49 -12.01
N ALA A 251 -3.89 24.86 -10.86
CA ALA A 251 -4.97 24.14 -10.20
C ALA A 251 -5.48 24.94 -8.99
N VAL A 252 -6.79 25.13 -8.92
CA VAL A 252 -7.48 25.72 -7.76
C VAL A 252 -8.22 24.60 -7.05
N VAL A 253 -7.82 24.31 -5.82
CA VAL A 253 -8.30 23.17 -5.03
C VAL A 253 -8.90 23.67 -3.74
N SER A 254 -10.17 23.31 -3.46
CA SER A 254 -10.81 23.49 -2.17
C SER A 254 -10.96 22.14 -1.49
N ALA A 255 -10.39 22.00 -0.30
CA ALA A 255 -10.36 20.75 0.44
C ALA A 255 -10.89 20.90 1.86
N GLN A 256 -11.65 19.91 2.31
CA GLN A 256 -12.20 19.83 3.65
C GLN A 256 -11.49 18.75 4.46
N ILE A 257 -11.03 19.10 5.65
CA ILE A 257 -10.52 18.17 6.66
C ILE A 257 -11.66 17.87 7.61
N LEU A 258 -12.10 16.62 7.64
CA LEU A 258 -13.15 16.14 8.54
C LEU A 258 -12.53 15.62 9.83
N VAL A 259 -13.13 15.98 10.95
CA VAL A 259 -12.79 15.47 12.29
C VAL A 259 -14.06 15.07 13.04
N GLU A 260 -13.96 14.24 14.08
CA GLU A 260 -15.13 13.75 14.81
C GLU A 260 -15.63 14.68 15.93
N ARG A 261 -14.75 15.55 16.47
CA ARG A 261 -15.05 16.38 17.66
C ARG A 261 -14.51 17.79 17.53
N GLU A 262 -15.15 18.76 18.21
CA GLU A 262 -14.67 20.16 18.25
C GLU A 262 -13.27 20.30 18.86
N SER A 263 -12.94 19.50 19.87
CA SER A 263 -11.57 19.48 20.43
C SER A 263 -10.52 19.10 19.39
N GLN A 264 -10.83 18.15 18.51
CA GLN A 264 -9.96 17.77 17.39
C GLN A 264 -9.83 18.88 16.36
N ARG A 265 -10.94 19.60 16.06
CA ARG A 265 -10.92 20.77 15.17
C ARG A 265 -9.97 21.84 15.68
N ALA A 266 -10.04 22.17 16.96
CA ALA A 266 -9.14 23.15 17.56
C ALA A 266 -7.65 22.74 17.43
N ILE A 267 -7.33 21.45 17.60
CA ILE A 267 -5.97 20.92 17.47
C ILE A 267 -5.48 21.01 16.01
N VAL A 268 -6.35 20.70 15.01
CA VAL A 268 -5.99 20.76 13.59
C VAL A 268 -5.76 22.22 13.16
N ILE A 269 -6.56 23.16 13.63
CA ILE A 269 -6.43 24.57 13.33
C ILE A 269 -5.17 25.13 14.02
N GLY A 270 -4.96 24.79 15.29
CA GLY A 270 -3.86 25.29 16.12
C GLY A 270 -4.00 26.77 16.49
N ALA A 271 -3.11 27.27 17.32
CA ALA A 271 -3.13 28.67 17.77
C ALA A 271 -3.07 29.63 16.57
N GLY A 272 -4.06 30.54 16.45
CA GLY A 272 -4.18 31.51 15.35
C GLY A 272 -4.19 30.87 13.95
N GLY A 273 -4.54 29.58 13.81
CA GLY A 273 -4.56 28.85 12.53
C GLY A 273 -3.18 28.41 12.02
N ALA A 274 -2.14 28.48 12.87
CA ALA A 274 -0.76 28.19 12.44
C ALA A 274 -0.58 26.75 11.94
N LYS A 275 -1.18 25.77 12.64
CA LYS A 275 -1.06 24.36 12.28
C LYS A 275 -1.73 24.07 10.92
N LEU A 276 -2.94 24.55 10.71
CA LEU A 276 -3.68 24.37 9.45
C LEU A 276 -2.95 25.03 8.28
N ARG A 277 -2.37 26.23 8.48
CA ARG A 277 -1.55 26.90 7.46
C ARG A 277 -0.32 26.07 7.10
N GLU A 278 0.36 25.46 8.08
CA GLU A 278 1.53 24.63 7.82
C GLU A 278 1.16 23.35 7.06
N ILE A 279 0.08 22.66 7.47
CA ILE A 279 -0.48 21.51 6.77
C ILE A 279 -0.79 21.86 5.32
N GLY A 280 -1.53 22.95 5.10
CA GLY A 280 -1.91 23.43 3.76
C GLY A 280 -0.69 23.79 2.91
N ARG A 281 0.30 24.49 3.47
CA ARG A 281 1.53 24.85 2.76
C ARG A 281 2.29 23.61 2.27
N LYS A 282 2.50 22.62 3.14
CA LYS A 282 3.21 21.37 2.78
C LYS A 282 2.42 20.54 1.77
N ALA A 283 1.10 20.43 1.96
CA ALA A 283 0.22 19.73 1.03
C ALA A 283 0.22 20.39 -0.36
N ARG A 284 0.13 21.72 -0.42
CA ARG A 284 0.21 22.49 -1.67
C ARG A 284 1.50 22.20 -2.44
N LEU A 285 2.64 22.20 -1.76
CA LEU A 285 3.93 21.89 -2.39
C LEU A 285 3.99 20.45 -2.91
N ALA A 286 3.39 19.49 -2.19
CA ALA A 286 3.30 18.12 -2.65
C ALA A 286 2.37 17.99 -3.88
N MET A 287 1.22 18.68 -3.88
CA MET A 287 0.31 18.73 -5.03
C MET A 287 0.96 19.38 -6.25
N GLN A 288 1.77 20.44 -6.07
CA GLN A 288 2.52 21.06 -7.17
C GLN A 288 3.48 20.08 -7.84
N ARG A 289 4.17 19.23 -7.06
CA ARG A 289 5.05 18.18 -7.62
C ARG A 289 4.25 17.12 -8.37
N LEU A 290 3.11 16.71 -7.82
CA LEU A 290 2.23 15.73 -8.46
C LEU A 290 1.68 16.23 -9.81
N LEU A 291 1.29 17.51 -9.86
CA LEU A 291 0.62 18.12 -11.02
C LEU A 291 1.58 18.73 -12.04
N GLY A 292 2.83 18.97 -11.66
CA GLY A 292 3.79 19.70 -12.50
C GLY A 292 3.42 21.16 -12.77
N LYS A 293 2.47 21.74 -12.01
CA LYS A 293 1.95 23.10 -12.19
C LYS A 293 1.63 23.81 -10.87
N PRO A 294 1.46 25.17 -10.88
CA PRO A 294 1.09 25.91 -9.68
C PRO A 294 -0.25 25.44 -9.11
N VAL A 295 -0.33 25.39 -7.77
CA VAL A 295 -1.54 25.01 -7.05
C VAL A 295 -1.91 26.13 -6.07
N PHE A 296 -3.18 26.55 -6.12
CA PHE A 296 -3.82 27.33 -5.08
C PHE A 296 -4.68 26.39 -4.24
N LEU A 297 -4.37 26.25 -2.94
CA LEU A 297 -5.06 25.33 -2.04
C LEU A 297 -5.77 26.10 -0.93
N GLN A 298 -7.09 25.96 -0.88
CA GLN A 298 -7.91 26.38 0.25
C GLN A 298 -8.24 25.17 1.13
N THR A 299 -8.11 25.31 2.45
CA THR A 299 -8.42 24.24 3.39
C THR A 299 -9.29 24.76 4.53
N HIS A 300 -10.31 24.01 4.89
CA HIS A 300 -11.09 24.28 6.09
C HIS A 300 -11.34 22.98 6.88
N VAL A 301 -11.69 23.13 8.16
CA VAL A 301 -11.89 21.98 9.06
C VAL A 301 -13.36 21.95 9.46
N ARG A 302 -13.98 20.78 9.29
CA ARG A 302 -15.38 20.53 9.65
C ARG A 302 -15.49 19.37 10.64
N VAL A 303 -16.38 19.53 11.61
CA VAL A 303 -16.75 18.44 12.51
C VAL A 303 -17.87 17.60 11.88
N ALA A 304 -17.63 16.31 11.79
CA ALA A 304 -18.57 15.29 11.31
C ALA A 304 -18.58 14.14 12.32
N ALA A 305 -19.42 14.28 13.33
CA ALA A 305 -19.49 13.30 14.42
C ALA A 305 -19.81 11.89 13.92
N GLY A 306 -19.04 10.89 14.37
CA GLY A 306 -19.28 9.48 14.07
C GLY A 306 -19.06 9.08 12.60
N TRP A 307 -18.40 9.88 11.78
CA TRP A 307 -18.16 9.57 10.35
C TRP A 307 -17.48 8.21 10.15
N SER A 308 -16.58 7.82 11.04
CA SER A 308 -15.82 6.55 10.96
C SER A 308 -16.68 5.29 11.23
N ASN A 309 -17.86 5.47 11.79
CA ASN A 309 -18.87 4.43 12.03
C ASN A 309 -20.08 4.52 11.08
N ASN A 310 -20.12 5.50 10.19
CA ASN A 310 -21.24 5.71 9.25
C ASN A 310 -20.90 5.16 7.87
N ALA A 311 -21.65 4.16 7.40
CA ALA A 311 -21.41 3.49 6.12
C ALA A 311 -21.44 4.46 4.93
N ARG A 312 -22.44 5.37 4.87
CA ARG A 312 -22.58 6.37 3.79
C ARG A 312 -21.38 7.34 3.76
N SER A 313 -20.90 7.72 4.94
CA SER A 313 -19.72 8.60 5.04
C SER A 313 -18.46 7.89 4.54
N LEU A 314 -18.27 6.62 4.91
CA LEU A 314 -17.16 5.80 4.45
C LEU A 314 -17.20 5.58 2.93
N ASP A 315 -18.39 5.33 2.36
CA ASP A 315 -18.55 5.16 0.91
C ASP A 315 -18.19 6.45 0.15
N ARG A 316 -18.63 7.63 0.64
CA ARG A 316 -18.25 8.94 0.07
C ARG A 316 -16.74 9.21 0.17
N LEU A 317 -16.09 8.71 1.20
CA LEU A 317 -14.65 8.78 1.39
C LEU A 317 -13.89 7.73 0.59
N GLY A 318 -14.56 6.87 -0.16
CA GLY A 318 -13.96 5.80 -0.96
C GLY A 318 -13.50 4.58 -0.16
N VAL A 319 -13.85 4.48 1.13
CA VAL A 319 -13.59 3.28 1.96
C VAL A 319 -14.76 2.32 1.80
N GLN A 320 -14.78 1.63 0.66
CA GLN A 320 -15.86 0.69 0.33
C GLN A 320 -15.78 -0.59 1.17
N ALA A 321 -16.93 -1.23 1.41
CA ALA A 321 -16.95 -2.61 1.86
C ALA A 321 -16.43 -3.50 0.71
N PRO A 322 -15.61 -4.53 0.99
CA PRO A 322 -15.24 -5.48 -0.04
C PRO A 322 -16.51 -6.08 -0.65
N GLN A 323 -16.55 -6.11 -1.98
CA GLN A 323 -17.62 -6.87 -2.66
C GLN A 323 -17.39 -8.34 -2.32
N ARG A 324 -18.42 -9.02 -1.83
CA ARG A 324 -18.38 -10.48 -1.71
C ARG A 324 -18.31 -11.06 -3.11
N PRO A 325 -17.41 -12.04 -3.36
CA PRO A 325 -17.37 -12.75 -4.63
C PRO A 325 -18.69 -13.41 -4.95
#